data_c6524f063c77a5049a108ea59b6081d4
#
_entry.id   c6524f063c77a5049a108ea59b6081d4
#
_cell.length_a   1.000
_cell.length_b   1.000
_cell.length_c   1.000
_cell.angle_alpha   90.00
_cell.angle_beta   90.00
_cell.angle_gamma   90.00
#
_symmetry.space_group_name_H-M   'P 1'
#
loop_
_entity.id
_entity.type
_entity.pdbx_description
1 polymer ?
#
loop_
_entity_poly.entity_id
_entity_poly.type
_entity_poly.pdbx_seq_one_letter_code
_entity_poly.pdbx_strand_id
1 'polypeptide(L)'
;MNNKAKYLILPACVLLLMVLLVTTGAEASEKVVYRLKWLRNVSVVGALYAETHHLFEKAGLDVEVKAGGPERDAIRELELGYADFGEASADQVLRARAKGAPVVVIAQLFQVNPLQWMYRPEELQIGNLADLQGKVIGVTFGGNDETIMNTMLAETGLGSSDVTLFSVRYDYTPFYRRQVQLWPVYRNAQGPLIAAQLDKAGEKTAFFNPAEFGVKFVANCVVTESRTLTEKPELVKRFLAALLAGWQQALDPGNQEEAIKTLQKYDPDTPRPILEEQLKITRELIQPNTSLAIGTIDEKGWEQTERIMRLQKQLPMEIDLEAILKPVGGGAE
;
A
#
# COMPACT_ATOMS: atom_id res chain seq x y z
N MET A 1 -68.85 -48.77 -9.38
CA MET A 1 -67.43 -49.03 -9.72
C MET A 1 -66.64 -47.76 -9.53
N ASN A 2 -65.77 -47.83 -8.66
CA ASN A 2 -64.79 -47.01 -7.99
C ASN A 2 -64.33 -45.64 -8.57
N ASN A 3 -64.71 -44.59 -7.87
CA ASN A 3 -64.20 -43.20 -8.03
C ASN A 3 -63.22 -42.89 -6.90
N LYS A 4 -62.17 -43.68 -6.73
CA LYS A 4 -61.11 -43.40 -5.66
C LYS A 4 -59.72 -43.03 -6.14
N ALA A 5 -59.56 -42.77 -7.46
CA ALA A 5 -58.21 -42.52 -8.01
C ALA A 5 -57.86 -41.01 -8.28
N LYS A 6 -58.75 -40.05 -7.97
CA LYS A 6 -58.54 -38.62 -8.34
C LYS A 6 -58.01 -37.71 -7.23
N TYR A 7 -57.80 -38.19 -6.02
CA TYR A 7 -57.38 -37.29 -4.89
C TYR A 7 -55.94 -37.50 -4.40
N LEU A 8 -55.15 -38.39 -5.05
CA LEU A 8 -53.79 -38.67 -4.59
C LEU A 8 -52.70 -37.95 -5.38
N ILE A 9 -53.04 -37.22 -6.45
CA ILE A 9 -52.03 -36.56 -7.32
C ILE A 9 -51.81 -35.08 -6.93
N LEU A 10 -52.78 -34.43 -6.28
CA LEU A 10 -52.69 -33.01 -5.91
C LEU A 10 -51.68 -32.67 -4.82
N PRO A 11 -51.49 -33.48 -3.74
CA PRO A 11 -50.50 -33.13 -2.71
C PRO A 11 -49.04 -33.38 -3.15
N ALA A 12 -48.79 -34.30 -4.09
CA ALA A 12 -47.43 -34.58 -4.56
C ALA A 12 -46.87 -33.45 -5.47
N CYS A 13 -47.71 -32.82 -6.27
CA CYS A 13 -47.30 -31.68 -7.12
C CYS A 13 -47.05 -30.40 -6.33
N VAL A 14 -47.79 -30.17 -5.23
CA VAL A 14 -47.58 -29.00 -4.36
C VAL A 14 -46.31 -29.15 -3.54
N LEU A 15 -45.96 -30.37 -3.09
CA LEU A 15 -44.69 -30.62 -2.40
C LEU A 15 -43.47 -30.50 -3.33
N LEU A 16 -43.59 -30.89 -4.60
CA LEU A 16 -42.55 -30.77 -5.62
C LEU A 16 -42.30 -29.30 -6.02
N LEU A 17 -43.35 -28.46 -6.02
CA LEU A 17 -43.26 -27.03 -6.32
C LEU A 17 -42.64 -26.24 -5.16
N MET A 18 -42.78 -26.67 -3.89
CA MET A 18 -42.15 -26.04 -2.74
C MET A 18 -40.65 -26.36 -2.61
N VAL A 19 -40.17 -27.46 -3.13
CA VAL A 19 -38.75 -27.84 -3.11
C VAL A 19 -37.94 -27.09 -4.19
N LEU A 20 -38.59 -26.56 -5.21
CA LEU A 20 -37.95 -25.83 -6.32
C LEU A 20 -37.77 -24.31 -6.06
N LEU A 21 -38.23 -23.79 -4.91
CA LEU A 21 -38.11 -22.36 -4.55
C LEU A 21 -36.94 -22.05 -3.58
N VAL A 22 -36.13 -23.05 -3.22
CA VAL A 22 -34.79 -22.75 -2.64
C VAL A 22 -33.79 -22.56 -3.78
N THR A 23 -34.07 -21.60 -4.66
CA THR A 23 -33.00 -21.00 -5.42
C THR A 23 -32.15 -20.27 -4.39
N THR A 24 -31.03 -20.86 -4.03
CA THR A 24 -29.89 -20.09 -3.47
C THR A 24 -29.62 -19.00 -4.49
N GLY A 25 -30.21 -17.84 -4.27
CA GLY A 25 -29.85 -16.64 -5.00
C GLY A 25 -28.35 -16.50 -4.79
N ALA A 26 -27.55 -16.77 -5.81
CA ALA A 26 -26.20 -16.31 -5.84
C ALA A 26 -26.33 -14.78 -5.75
N GLU A 27 -26.11 -14.23 -4.55
CA GLU A 27 -26.07 -12.79 -4.35
C GLU A 27 -25.04 -12.26 -5.36
N ALA A 28 -25.48 -11.38 -6.24
CA ALA A 28 -24.59 -10.83 -7.25
C ALA A 28 -23.40 -10.20 -6.53
N SER A 29 -22.18 -10.63 -6.87
CA SER A 29 -20.95 -10.13 -6.27
C SER A 29 -20.93 -8.59 -6.37
N GLU A 30 -20.72 -7.91 -5.25
CA GLU A 30 -20.69 -6.44 -5.19
C GLU A 30 -19.41 -5.93 -5.86
N LYS A 31 -19.57 -5.08 -6.88
CA LYS A 31 -18.42 -4.50 -7.60
C LYS A 31 -17.71 -3.47 -6.75
N VAL A 32 -16.40 -3.58 -6.69
CA VAL A 32 -15.51 -2.74 -5.89
C VAL A 32 -14.27 -2.39 -6.70
N VAL A 33 -13.86 -1.13 -6.66
CA VAL A 33 -12.59 -0.69 -7.25
C VAL A 33 -11.60 -0.36 -6.13
N TYR A 34 -10.44 -1.03 -6.15
CA TYR A 34 -9.33 -0.75 -5.26
C TYR A 34 -8.16 -0.14 -6.05
N ARG A 35 -7.87 1.14 -5.81
CA ARG A 35 -6.77 1.87 -6.43
C ARG A 35 -5.50 1.77 -5.60
N LEU A 36 -4.48 1.09 -6.13
CA LEU A 36 -3.14 1.02 -5.54
C LEU A 36 -2.44 2.37 -5.58
N LYS A 37 -1.47 2.57 -4.68
CA LYS A 37 -0.62 3.77 -4.68
C LYS A 37 0.34 3.78 -5.88
N TRP A 38 0.81 2.61 -6.31
CA TRP A 38 1.83 2.45 -7.35
C TRP A 38 1.51 1.27 -8.27
N LEU A 39 2.52 0.83 -9.04
CA LEU A 39 2.42 -0.33 -9.94
C LEU A 39 2.19 -1.63 -9.16
N ARG A 40 1.72 -2.65 -9.85
CA ARG A 40 1.55 -4.00 -9.34
C ARG A 40 2.91 -4.68 -9.18
N ASN A 41 3.41 -4.73 -7.96
CA ASN A 41 4.68 -5.34 -7.59
C ASN A 41 4.60 -5.91 -6.16
N VAL A 42 5.73 -6.32 -5.61
CA VAL A 42 5.81 -6.91 -4.26
C VAL A 42 5.24 -6.01 -3.16
N SER A 43 5.30 -4.68 -3.30
CA SER A 43 4.78 -3.75 -2.29
C SER A 43 3.26 -3.80 -2.12
N VAL A 44 2.56 -4.51 -2.99
CA VAL A 44 1.11 -4.72 -2.96
C VAL A 44 0.76 -6.22 -3.06
N VAL A 45 1.70 -7.10 -2.73
CA VAL A 45 1.56 -8.56 -2.90
C VAL A 45 0.32 -9.12 -2.21
N GLY A 46 -0.09 -8.57 -1.05
CA GLY A 46 -1.30 -9.01 -0.37
C GLY A 46 -2.57 -8.79 -1.17
N ALA A 47 -2.69 -7.64 -1.86
CA ALA A 47 -3.82 -7.37 -2.75
C ALA A 47 -3.81 -8.28 -3.98
N LEU A 48 -2.62 -8.49 -4.59
CA LEU A 48 -2.46 -9.38 -5.73
C LEU A 48 -2.75 -10.83 -5.37
N TYR A 49 -2.36 -11.25 -4.17
CA TYR A 49 -2.65 -12.57 -3.64
C TYR A 49 -4.15 -12.74 -3.39
N ALA A 50 -4.81 -11.76 -2.77
CA ALA A 50 -6.24 -11.78 -2.54
C ALA A 50 -7.04 -11.88 -3.86
N GLU A 51 -6.64 -11.13 -4.90
CA GLU A 51 -7.21 -11.19 -6.25
C GLU A 51 -6.96 -12.57 -6.88
N THR A 52 -5.71 -13.07 -6.89
CA THR A 52 -5.33 -14.31 -7.58
C THR A 52 -5.91 -15.57 -6.92
N HIS A 53 -6.06 -15.56 -5.59
CA HIS A 53 -6.59 -16.70 -4.81
C HIS A 53 -8.07 -16.55 -4.45
N HIS A 54 -8.77 -15.63 -5.14
CA HIS A 54 -10.22 -15.45 -5.03
C HIS A 54 -10.71 -15.12 -3.60
N LEU A 55 -9.89 -14.44 -2.79
CA LEU A 55 -10.29 -14.10 -1.42
C LEU A 55 -11.38 -13.02 -1.40
N PHE A 56 -11.34 -12.09 -2.34
CA PHE A 56 -12.40 -11.09 -2.51
C PHE A 56 -13.72 -11.75 -2.95
N GLU A 57 -13.67 -12.66 -3.91
CA GLU A 57 -14.85 -13.40 -4.38
C GLU A 57 -15.48 -14.24 -3.25
N LYS A 58 -14.64 -14.91 -2.42
CA LYS A 58 -15.09 -15.64 -1.23
C LYS A 58 -15.78 -14.74 -0.20
N ALA A 59 -15.46 -13.44 -0.20
CA ALA A 59 -16.11 -12.42 0.62
C ALA A 59 -17.36 -11.80 -0.07
N GLY A 60 -17.78 -12.31 -1.24
CA GLY A 60 -18.91 -11.81 -2.01
C GLY A 60 -18.62 -10.50 -2.75
N LEU A 61 -17.34 -10.23 -3.08
CA LEU A 61 -16.89 -9.00 -3.73
C LEU A 61 -16.25 -9.31 -5.09
N ASP A 62 -16.58 -8.49 -6.09
CA ASP A 62 -15.92 -8.44 -7.40
C ASP A 62 -14.97 -7.23 -7.39
N VAL A 63 -13.73 -7.45 -6.91
CA VAL A 63 -12.76 -6.37 -6.70
C VAL A 63 -11.84 -6.23 -7.91
N GLU A 64 -11.90 -5.07 -8.54
CA GLU A 64 -10.93 -4.67 -9.56
C GLU A 64 -9.74 -3.96 -8.90
N VAL A 65 -8.58 -4.62 -8.81
CA VAL A 65 -7.34 -4.03 -8.29
C VAL A 65 -6.65 -3.23 -9.40
N LYS A 66 -6.64 -1.91 -9.30
CA LYS A 66 -6.08 -1.00 -10.31
C LYS A 66 -4.72 -0.46 -9.91
N ALA A 67 -3.74 -0.53 -10.81
CA ALA A 67 -2.44 0.10 -10.59
C ALA A 67 -2.57 1.61 -10.41
N GLY A 68 -1.77 2.17 -9.51
CA GLY A 68 -1.60 3.61 -9.29
C GLY A 68 -0.39 4.18 -10.01
N GLY A 69 0.05 5.33 -9.54
CA GLY A 69 1.22 6.04 -10.07
C GLY A 69 1.04 7.56 -9.94
N PRO A 70 2.03 8.35 -10.39
CA PRO A 70 2.00 9.81 -10.25
C PRO A 70 0.78 10.49 -10.89
N GLU A 71 0.20 9.87 -11.91
CA GLU A 71 -0.95 10.38 -12.67
C GLU A 71 -2.28 9.72 -12.25
N ARG A 72 -2.23 8.81 -11.27
CA ARG A 72 -3.36 7.99 -10.80
C ARG A 72 -3.41 8.00 -9.29
N ASP A 73 -3.67 9.17 -8.72
CA ASP A 73 -3.75 9.36 -7.27
C ASP A 73 -5.02 8.70 -6.70
N ALA A 74 -4.82 7.80 -5.73
CA ALA A 74 -5.91 7.03 -5.15
C ALA A 74 -6.94 7.91 -4.42
N ILE A 75 -6.49 8.93 -3.71
CA ILE A 75 -7.41 9.83 -2.98
C ILE A 75 -8.24 10.63 -3.96
N ARG A 76 -7.62 11.11 -5.03
CA ARG A 76 -8.35 11.83 -6.08
C ARG A 76 -9.41 10.95 -6.75
N GLU A 77 -9.11 9.67 -6.98
CA GLU A 77 -10.09 8.75 -7.56
C GLU A 77 -11.22 8.39 -6.58
N LEU A 78 -10.96 8.36 -5.28
CA LEU A 78 -12.01 8.26 -4.26
C LEU A 78 -12.95 9.47 -4.34
N GLU A 79 -12.42 10.70 -4.30
CA GLU A 79 -13.23 11.95 -4.39
C GLU A 79 -14.09 12.02 -5.67
N LEU A 80 -13.62 11.42 -6.76
CA LEU A 80 -14.35 11.39 -8.04
C LEU A 80 -15.32 10.20 -8.16
N GLY A 81 -15.34 9.29 -7.18
CA GLY A 81 -16.14 8.08 -7.21
C GLY A 81 -15.67 7.04 -8.23
N TYR A 82 -14.39 7.09 -8.64
CA TYR A 82 -13.77 6.12 -9.55
C TYR A 82 -13.11 4.94 -8.81
N ALA A 83 -12.98 5.06 -7.49
CA ALA A 83 -12.54 4.00 -6.60
C ALA A 83 -13.39 4.00 -5.32
N ASP A 84 -13.57 2.83 -4.71
CA ASP A 84 -14.24 2.65 -3.42
C ASP A 84 -13.21 2.62 -2.28
N PHE A 85 -12.04 2.04 -2.57
CA PHE A 85 -10.89 1.96 -1.67
C PHE A 85 -9.63 2.39 -2.40
N GLY A 86 -8.67 2.89 -1.63
CA GLY A 86 -7.39 3.33 -2.16
C GLY A 86 -6.23 2.98 -1.25
N GLU A 87 -5.01 3.14 -1.78
CA GLU A 87 -3.78 3.04 -1.02
C GLU A 87 -3.02 4.35 -1.11
N ALA A 88 -2.67 4.94 0.04
CA ALA A 88 -1.97 6.21 0.12
C ALA A 88 -0.99 6.23 1.31
N SER A 89 0.02 7.10 1.28
CA SER A 89 0.88 7.38 2.42
C SER A 89 0.28 8.48 3.31
N ALA A 90 0.72 8.54 4.57
CA ALA A 90 0.17 9.49 5.54
C ALA A 90 0.28 10.95 5.08
N ASP A 91 1.41 11.33 4.48
CA ASP A 91 1.59 12.69 3.95
C ASP A 91 0.57 13.05 2.86
N GLN A 92 0.21 12.09 1.99
CA GLN A 92 -0.84 12.30 0.97
C GLN A 92 -2.21 12.47 1.63
N VAL A 93 -2.54 11.62 2.62
CA VAL A 93 -3.80 11.71 3.38
C VAL A 93 -3.89 13.05 4.11
N LEU A 94 -2.83 13.43 4.84
CA LEU A 94 -2.82 14.68 5.61
C LEU A 94 -2.96 15.92 4.72
N ARG A 95 -2.25 15.97 3.57
CA ARG A 95 -2.41 17.05 2.59
C ARG A 95 -3.81 17.09 1.99
N ALA A 96 -4.41 15.95 1.70
CA ALA A 96 -5.77 15.88 1.17
C ALA A 96 -6.81 16.34 2.21
N ARG A 97 -6.67 15.88 3.46
CA ARG A 97 -7.51 16.32 4.58
C ARG A 97 -7.41 17.82 4.83
N ALA A 98 -6.19 18.38 4.77
CA ALA A 98 -5.99 19.85 4.88
C ALA A 98 -6.70 20.64 3.78
N LYS A 99 -6.99 20.02 2.63
CA LYS A 99 -7.76 20.59 1.51
C LYS A 99 -9.25 20.25 1.58
N GLY A 100 -9.70 19.54 2.61
CA GLY A 100 -11.11 19.18 2.82
C GLY A 100 -11.54 17.84 2.21
N ALA A 101 -10.63 17.02 1.67
CA ALA A 101 -11.00 15.71 1.16
C ALA A 101 -11.59 14.82 2.26
N PRO A 102 -12.72 14.12 2.04
CA PRO A 102 -13.40 13.32 3.06
C PRO A 102 -12.75 11.92 3.22
N VAL A 103 -11.44 11.83 3.07
CA VAL A 103 -10.70 10.55 3.15
C VAL A 103 -10.45 10.12 4.60
N VAL A 104 -10.57 8.82 4.88
CA VAL A 104 -10.25 8.19 6.17
C VAL A 104 -9.35 6.99 5.95
N VAL A 105 -8.54 6.67 6.96
CA VAL A 105 -7.62 5.53 6.99
C VAL A 105 -8.27 4.40 7.78
N ILE A 106 -8.39 3.22 7.16
CA ILE A 106 -9.03 2.06 7.77
C ILE A 106 -8.05 0.96 8.18
N ALA A 107 -6.81 0.98 7.64
CA ALA A 107 -5.71 0.12 8.05
C ALA A 107 -4.37 0.72 7.62
N GLN A 108 -3.29 0.39 8.33
CA GLN A 108 -1.91 0.70 7.94
C GLN A 108 -1.20 -0.59 7.54
N LEU A 109 -0.66 -0.64 6.33
CA LEU A 109 0.01 -1.84 5.81
C LEU A 109 1.48 -1.88 6.25
N PHE A 110 2.27 -0.88 5.87
CA PHE A 110 3.69 -0.84 6.22
C PHE A 110 3.90 -0.25 7.63
N GLN A 111 4.45 -1.05 8.53
CA GLN A 111 4.84 -0.60 9.87
C GLN A 111 6.21 0.11 9.86
N VAL A 112 7.06 -0.27 8.91
CA VAL A 112 8.33 0.42 8.63
C VAL A 112 8.25 1.00 7.22
N ASN A 113 8.59 2.29 7.08
CA ASN A 113 8.56 2.95 5.78
C ASN A 113 9.57 2.30 4.83
N PRO A 114 9.15 1.77 3.67
CA PRO A 114 10.06 1.16 2.70
C PRO A 114 10.91 2.18 1.95
N LEU A 115 10.55 3.47 1.95
CA LEU A 115 11.24 4.51 1.21
C LEU A 115 12.60 4.83 1.83
N GLN A 116 13.63 4.63 1.04
CA GLN A 116 15.02 4.94 1.38
C GLN A 116 15.72 5.48 0.14
N TRP A 117 16.90 6.10 0.32
CA TRP A 117 17.73 6.49 -0.80
C TRP A 117 18.91 5.54 -0.95
N MET A 118 19.03 4.94 -2.14
CA MET A 118 20.16 4.12 -2.51
C MET A 118 21.31 4.99 -2.99
N TYR A 119 22.54 4.64 -2.62
CA TYR A 119 23.76 5.31 -3.05
C TYR A 119 24.93 4.32 -3.16
N ARG A 120 26.05 4.76 -3.72
CA ARG A 120 27.31 4.00 -3.81
C ARG A 120 28.22 4.38 -2.66
N PRO A 121 28.55 3.46 -1.73
CA PRO A 121 29.36 3.77 -0.55
C PRO A 121 30.82 4.15 -0.89
N GLU A 122 31.31 3.76 -2.07
CA GLU A 122 32.63 4.18 -2.56
C GLU A 122 32.68 5.67 -2.98
N GLU A 123 31.56 6.26 -3.36
CA GLU A 123 31.46 7.63 -3.85
C GLU A 123 30.96 8.59 -2.77
N LEU A 124 30.20 8.08 -1.82
CA LEU A 124 29.52 8.89 -0.83
C LEU A 124 29.47 8.15 0.51
N GLN A 125 29.86 8.85 1.58
CA GLN A 125 29.68 8.41 2.95
C GLN A 125 28.65 9.32 3.60
N ILE A 126 27.62 8.74 4.22
CA ILE A 126 26.56 9.47 4.93
C ILE A 126 26.56 9.01 6.38
N GLY A 127 27.17 9.81 7.26
CA GLY A 127 27.17 9.60 8.70
C GLY A 127 26.18 10.51 9.43
N ASN A 128 25.80 11.61 8.79
CA ASN A 128 24.82 12.58 9.30
C ASN A 128 24.12 13.30 8.14
N LEU A 129 23.04 14.03 8.44
CA LEU A 129 22.24 14.71 7.41
C LEU A 129 23.01 15.87 6.71
N ALA A 130 24.02 16.48 7.35
CA ALA A 130 24.81 17.53 6.72
C ALA A 130 25.66 17.02 5.56
N ASP A 131 25.94 15.72 5.49
CA ASP A 131 26.66 15.09 4.37
C ASP A 131 25.88 15.14 3.05
N LEU A 132 24.59 15.51 3.11
CA LEU A 132 23.75 15.74 1.92
C LEU A 132 24.12 17.04 1.20
N GLN A 133 24.85 17.96 1.81
CA GLN A 133 25.24 19.24 1.21
C GLN A 133 26.00 19.02 -0.11
N GLY A 134 25.59 19.75 -1.16
CA GLY A 134 26.19 19.70 -2.49
C GLY A 134 25.86 18.45 -3.30
N LYS A 135 24.97 17.57 -2.82
CA LYS A 135 24.62 16.31 -3.51
C LYS A 135 23.48 16.50 -4.50
N VAL A 136 23.50 15.65 -5.53
CA VAL A 136 22.39 15.48 -6.48
C VAL A 136 21.49 14.37 -5.96
N ILE A 137 20.29 14.72 -5.55
CA ILE A 137 19.35 13.85 -4.83
C ILE A 137 18.09 13.67 -5.68
N GLY A 138 17.77 12.44 -6.04
CA GLY A 138 16.54 12.11 -6.75
C GLY A 138 15.31 12.26 -5.84
N VAL A 139 14.26 12.87 -6.38
CA VAL A 139 12.93 12.95 -5.76
C VAL A 139 11.83 12.92 -6.82
N THR A 140 10.67 12.37 -6.49
CA THR A 140 9.46 12.51 -7.29
C THR A 140 8.73 13.77 -6.83
N PHE A 141 8.78 14.85 -7.62
CA PHE A 141 8.12 16.10 -7.23
C PHE A 141 6.61 15.89 -7.00
N GLY A 142 6.11 16.37 -5.86
CA GLY A 142 4.77 16.10 -5.35
C GLY A 142 4.62 14.74 -4.65
N GLY A 143 5.67 13.91 -4.61
CA GLY A 143 5.69 12.62 -3.94
C GLY A 143 6.06 12.71 -2.45
N ASN A 144 5.92 11.57 -1.77
CA ASN A 144 6.30 11.47 -0.36
C ASN A 144 7.82 11.50 -0.15
N ASP A 145 8.60 11.09 -1.13
CA ASP A 145 10.07 11.19 -1.14
C ASP A 145 10.55 12.65 -1.13
N GLU A 146 9.94 13.53 -1.90
CA GLU A 146 10.21 14.96 -1.82
C GLU A 146 9.90 15.52 -0.42
N THR A 147 8.75 15.17 0.13
CA THR A 147 8.33 15.59 1.47
C THR A 147 9.33 15.16 2.54
N ILE A 148 9.75 13.90 2.52
CA ILE A 148 10.70 13.34 3.49
C ILE A 148 12.08 13.97 3.30
N MET A 149 12.56 14.13 2.06
CA MET A 149 13.85 14.75 1.80
C MET A 149 13.90 16.20 2.28
N ASN A 150 12.88 16.99 1.95
CA ASN A 150 12.78 18.37 2.43
C ASN A 150 12.77 18.46 3.96
N THR A 151 12.14 17.49 4.64
CA THR A 151 12.18 17.40 6.11
C THR A 151 13.60 17.17 6.61
N MET A 152 14.31 16.21 6.02
CA MET A 152 15.70 15.91 6.41
C MET A 152 16.64 17.10 6.19
N LEU A 153 16.50 17.81 5.08
CA LEU A 153 17.27 19.00 4.79
C LEU A 153 17.01 20.11 5.84
N ALA A 154 15.74 20.32 6.17
CA ALA A 154 15.36 21.35 7.15
C ALA A 154 15.87 21.06 8.57
N GLU A 155 15.98 19.79 8.99
CA GLU A 155 16.54 19.39 10.29
C GLU A 155 18.02 19.82 10.46
N THR A 156 18.74 20.02 9.37
CA THR A 156 20.13 20.49 9.38
C THR A 156 20.30 21.95 8.99
N GLY A 157 19.21 22.65 8.74
CA GLY A 157 19.24 24.01 8.20
C GLY A 157 19.63 24.09 6.74
N LEU A 158 19.77 22.96 6.03
CA LEU A 158 19.98 22.94 4.60
C LEU A 158 18.67 23.25 3.87
N GLY A 159 18.78 23.96 2.76
CA GLY A 159 17.66 24.27 1.87
C GLY A 159 17.88 23.75 0.45
N SER A 160 16.93 24.05 -0.42
CA SER A 160 17.00 23.68 -1.83
C SER A 160 18.16 24.31 -2.61
N SER A 161 18.83 25.33 -2.05
CA SER A 161 20.06 25.92 -2.60
C SER A 161 21.32 25.13 -2.25
N ASP A 162 21.27 24.28 -1.23
CA ASP A 162 22.43 23.56 -0.71
C ASP A 162 22.55 22.15 -1.32
N VAL A 163 21.54 21.70 -2.03
CA VAL A 163 21.48 20.41 -2.74
C VAL A 163 20.89 20.63 -4.15
N THR A 164 21.05 19.66 -5.03
CA THR A 164 20.33 19.64 -6.32
C THR A 164 19.26 18.55 -6.26
N LEU A 165 17.98 18.94 -6.20
CA LEU A 165 16.89 17.98 -6.33
C LEU A 165 16.68 17.63 -7.82
N PHE A 166 16.76 16.34 -8.14
CA PHE A 166 16.62 15.80 -9.49
C PHE A 166 15.29 15.07 -9.63
N SER A 167 14.50 15.44 -10.65
CA SER A 167 13.21 14.78 -10.91
C SER A 167 13.39 13.34 -11.36
N VAL A 168 12.89 12.39 -10.58
CA VAL A 168 12.92 10.97 -10.92
C VAL A 168 11.52 10.45 -11.22
N ARG A 169 11.45 9.41 -12.07
CA ARG A 169 10.21 8.67 -12.37
C ARG A 169 10.54 7.18 -12.47
N TYR A 170 10.38 6.58 -13.66
CA TYR A 170 10.56 5.14 -13.90
C TYR A 170 11.92 4.79 -14.51
N ASP A 171 12.70 5.79 -14.94
CA ASP A 171 14.00 5.59 -15.60
C ASP A 171 15.16 5.75 -14.62
N TYR A 172 15.85 4.67 -14.33
CA TYR A 172 17.03 4.62 -13.44
C TYR A 172 18.34 4.99 -14.12
N THR A 173 18.34 5.30 -15.43
CA THR A 173 19.53 5.64 -16.19
C THR A 173 20.38 6.75 -15.56
N PRO A 174 19.79 7.84 -15.02
CA PRO A 174 20.59 8.88 -14.36
C PRO A 174 21.39 8.38 -13.16
N PHE A 175 20.84 7.43 -12.39
CA PHE A 175 21.54 6.79 -11.28
C PHE A 175 22.64 5.85 -11.77
N TYR A 176 22.37 5.00 -12.76
CA TYR A 176 23.37 4.14 -13.35
C TYR A 176 24.53 4.92 -13.99
N ARG A 177 24.26 6.09 -14.58
CA ARG A 177 25.27 7.00 -15.16
C ARG A 177 25.93 7.93 -14.14
N ARG A 178 25.66 7.76 -12.84
CA ARG A 178 26.24 8.57 -11.75
C ARG A 178 25.90 10.06 -11.83
N GLN A 179 24.83 10.42 -12.54
CA GLN A 179 24.31 11.79 -12.61
C GLN A 179 23.54 12.18 -11.35
N VAL A 180 22.98 11.19 -10.65
CA VAL A 180 22.27 11.33 -9.38
C VAL A 180 22.94 10.41 -8.34
N GLN A 181 23.33 10.98 -7.23
CA GLN A 181 24.11 10.26 -6.20
C GLN A 181 23.24 9.49 -5.22
N LEU A 182 22.06 10.05 -4.89
CA LEU A 182 21.08 9.41 -4.01
C LEU A 182 19.78 9.20 -4.80
N TRP A 183 19.35 7.95 -4.92
CA TRP A 183 18.17 7.57 -5.70
C TRP A 183 17.08 7.01 -4.79
N PRO A 184 15.84 7.58 -4.78
CA PRO A 184 14.76 7.09 -3.95
C PRO A 184 14.28 5.73 -4.45
N VAL A 185 14.16 4.78 -3.54
CA VAL A 185 13.67 3.43 -3.81
C VAL A 185 12.78 2.95 -2.67
N TYR A 186 11.85 2.09 -2.97
CA TYR A 186 11.31 1.21 -1.96
C TYR A 186 12.29 0.05 -1.75
N ARG A 187 12.84 -0.05 -0.53
CA ARG A 187 13.84 -1.05 -0.14
C ARG A 187 13.43 -2.47 -0.50
N ASN A 188 12.14 -2.78 -0.41
CA ASN A 188 11.59 -4.09 -0.75
C ASN A 188 11.28 -4.28 -2.25
N ALA A 189 11.20 -3.23 -3.05
CA ALA A 189 10.79 -3.33 -4.45
C ALA A 189 11.96 -3.02 -5.41
N GLN A 190 12.20 -1.74 -5.70
CA GLN A 190 13.29 -1.35 -6.62
C GLN A 190 14.67 -1.60 -6.04
N GLY A 191 14.82 -1.55 -4.71
CA GLY A 191 16.11 -1.73 -4.04
C GLY A 191 16.86 -3.00 -4.47
N PRO A 192 16.30 -4.21 -4.29
CA PRO A 192 16.97 -5.45 -4.68
C PRO A 192 17.25 -5.55 -6.18
N LEU A 193 16.35 -5.02 -7.02
CA LEU A 193 16.52 -5.05 -8.47
C LEU A 193 17.71 -4.21 -8.93
N ILE A 194 17.80 -2.96 -8.44
CA ILE A 194 18.88 -2.03 -8.78
C ILE A 194 20.22 -2.53 -8.19
N ALA A 195 20.19 -3.01 -6.94
CA ALA A 195 21.37 -3.58 -6.28
C ALA A 195 21.95 -4.77 -7.07
N ALA A 196 21.10 -5.71 -7.50
CA ALA A 196 21.53 -6.84 -8.31
C ALA A 196 22.10 -6.44 -9.68
N GLN A 197 21.58 -5.35 -10.27
CA GLN A 197 22.11 -4.82 -11.54
C GLN A 197 23.50 -4.20 -11.34
N LEU A 198 23.70 -3.44 -10.25
CA LEU A 198 25.00 -2.81 -9.95
C LEU A 198 26.05 -3.83 -9.52
N ASP A 199 25.64 -4.84 -8.74
CA ASP A 199 26.53 -5.94 -8.31
C ASP A 199 27.12 -6.70 -9.51
N LYS A 200 26.35 -6.92 -10.59
CA LYS A 200 26.86 -7.49 -11.85
C LYS A 200 27.96 -6.65 -12.49
N ALA A 201 27.97 -5.35 -12.24
CA ALA A 201 29.00 -4.43 -12.67
C ALA A 201 30.16 -4.27 -11.66
N GLY A 202 30.14 -5.03 -10.55
CA GLY A 202 31.12 -4.94 -9.46
C GLY A 202 30.94 -3.71 -8.58
N GLU A 203 29.77 -3.02 -8.64
CA GLU A 203 29.47 -1.84 -7.86
C GLU A 203 28.68 -2.20 -6.60
N LYS A 204 29.09 -1.67 -5.44
CA LYS A 204 28.36 -1.84 -4.18
C LYS A 204 27.29 -0.79 -4.01
N THR A 205 26.25 -1.13 -3.25
CA THR A 205 25.17 -0.22 -2.89
C THR A 205 24.96 -0.18 -1.38
N ALA A 206 24.54 0.99 -0.89
CA ALA A 206 24.09 1.19 0.47
C ALA A 206 22.76 1.95 0.46
N PHE A 207 22.08 1.95 1.60
CA PHE A 207 20.81 2.64 1.77
C PHE A 207 20.94 3.72 2.83
N PHE A 208 20.41 4.88 2.53
CA PHE A 208 20.20 5.97 3.46
C PHE A 208 18.75 5.92 3.94
N ASN A 209 18.57 5.57 5.21
CA ASN A 209 17.26 5.40 5.81
C ASN A 209 16.89 6.63 6.66
N PRO A 210 15.87 7.42 6.29
CA PRO A 210 15.44 8.60 7.05
C PRO A 210 15.14 8.34 8.52
N ALA A 211 14.61 7.15 8.84
CA ALA A 211 14.23 6.79 10.19
C ALA A 211 15.42 6.71 11.16
N GLU A 212 16.62 6.41 10.66
CA GLU A 212 17.87 6.40 11.45
C GLU A 212 18.30 7.79 11.88
N PHE A 213 17.79 8.82 11.20
CA PHE A 213 18.02 10.23 11.49
C PHE A 213 16.80 10.90 12.16
N GLY A 214 15.89 10.11 12.72
CA GLY A 214 14.72 10.61 13.45
C GLY A 214 13.53 11.03 12.57
N VAL A 215 13.65 10.96 11.24
CA VAL A 215 12.61 11.35 10.30
C VAL A 215 11.76 10.13 9.93
N LYS A 216 10.68 9.91 10.67
CA LYS A 216 9.76 8.80 10.46
C LYS A 216 8.46 9.29 9.84
N PHE A 217 8.06 8.68 8.75
CA PHE A 217 6.80 8.92 8.09
C PHE A 217 6.04 7.61 7.94
N VAL A 218 4.74 7.64 8.21
CA VAL A 218 3.88 6.48 7.95
C VAL A 218 3.74 6.28 6.45
N ALA A 219 3.99 5.04 6.01
CA ALA A 219 3.91 4.66 4.60
C ALA A 219 2.49 4.23 4.18
N ASN A 220 2.39 3.22 3.33
CA ASN A 220 1.14 2.83 2.68
C ASN A 220 0.07 2.37 3.66
N CYS A 221 -1.09 3.01 3.55
CA CYS A 221 -2.31 2.74 4.31
C CYS A 221 -3.46 2.46 3.36
N VAL A 222 -4.45 1.72 3.81
CA VAL A 222 -5.72 1.54 3.11
C VAL A 222 -6.65 2.67 3.49
N VAL A 223 -7.18 3.34 2.48
CA VAL A 223 -8.05 4.52 2.63
C VAL A 223 -9.37 4.33 1.92
N THR A 224 -10.40 5.02 2.41
CA THR A 224 -11.72 5.13 1.77
C THR A 224 -12.34 6.49 2.10
N GLU A 225 -13.50 6.81 1.55
CA GLU A 225 -14.25 8.00 1.97
C GLU A 225 -15.01 7.78 3.30
N SER A 226 -15.12 8.83 4.10
CA SER A 226 -15.93 8.81 5.34
C SER A 226 -17.35 8.32 5.09
N ARG A 227 -17.94 8.71 3.93
CA ARG A 227 -19.28 8.30 3.52
C ARG A 227 -19.36 6.78 3.30
N THR A 228 -18.39 6.19 2.61
CA THR A 228 -18.34 4.74 2.37
C THR A 228 -18.28 3.98 3.70
N LEU A 229 -17.48 4.46 4.65
CA LEU A 229 -17.39 3.85 5.98
C LEU A 229 -18.74 3.91 6.74
N THR A 230 -19.48 5.01 6.60
CA THR A 230 -20.75 5.24 7.31
C THR A 230 -21.94 4.54 6.64
N GLU A 231 -22.04 4.63 5.31
CA GLU A 231 -23.19 4.12 4.57
C GLU A 231 -23.07 2.64 4.21
N LYS A 232 -21.81 2.12 4.10
CA LYS A 232 -21.53 0.73 3.67
C LYS A 232 -20.54 0.03 4.63
N PRO A 233 -20.77 0.01 5.95
CA PRO A 233 -19.81 -0.54 6.90
C PRO A 233 -19.52 -2.03 6.68
N GLU A 234 -20.49 -2.81 6.25
CA GLU A 234 -20.31 -4.24 5.98
C GLU A 234 -19.48 -4.48 4.71
N LEU A 235 -19.59 -3.62 3.68
CA LEU A 235 -18.70 -3.65 2.53
C LEU A 235 -17.25 -3.41 2.96
N VAL A 236 -17.02 -2.36 3.78
CA VAL A 236 -15.69 -2.02 4.29
C VAL A 236 -15.08 -3.17 5.09
N LYS A 237 -15.85 -3.80 5.97
CA LYS A 237 -15.39 -4.96 6.75
C LYS A 237 -15.02 -6.15 5.87
N ARG A 238 -15.88 -6.53 4.92
CA ARG A 238 -15.65 -7.67 4.00
C ARG A 238 -14.43 -7.42 3.14
N PHE A 239 -14.31 -6.23 2.55
CA PHE A 239 -13.16 -5.84 1.73
C PHE A 239 -11.86 -5.90 2.53
N LEU A 240 -11.83 -5.23 3.69
CA LEU A 240 -10.61 -5.17 4.50
C LEU A 240 -10.21 -6.54 5.02
N ALA A 241 -11.16 -7.36 5.49
CA ALA A 241 -10.88 -8.72 5.93
C ALA A 241 -10.26 -9.57 4.83
N ALA A 242 -10.80 -9.52 3.60
CA ALA A 242 -10.25 -10.26 2.45
C ALA A 242 -8.85 -9.75 2.06
N LEU A 243 -8.65 -8.43 2.04
CA LEU A 243 -7.35 -7.81 1.75
C LEU A 243 -6.29 -8.21 2.79
N LEU A 244 -6.61 -8.10 4.08
CA LEU A 244 -5.67 -8.46 5.16
C LEU A 244 -5.38 -9.97 5.20
N ALA A 245 -6.36 -10.83 4.88
CA ALA A 245 -6.14 -12.26 4.69
C ALA A 245 -5.18 -12.52 3.52
N GLY A 246 -5.29 -11.76 2.43
CA GLY A 246 -4.35 -11.80 1.31
C GLY A 246 -2.92 -11.45 1.73
N TRP A 247 -2.76 -10.39 2.52
CA TRP A 247 -1.47 -10.02 3.08
C TRP A 247 -0.91 -11.10 4.02
N GLN A 248 -1.73 -11.61 4.91
CA GLN A 248 -1.34 -12.64 5.87
C GLN A 248 -0.87 -13.93 5.17
N GLN A 249 -1.62 -14.39 4.16
CA GLN A 249 -1.27 -15.58 3.39
C GLN A 249 -0.04 -15.36 2.49
N ALA A 250 0.07 -14.21 1.82
CA ALA A 250 1.21 -13.90 0.96
C ALA A 250 2.53 -13.78 1.75
N LEU A 251 2.48 -13.33 2.99
CA LEU A 251 3.66 -13.17 3.84
C LEU A 251 3.95 -14.40 4.71
N ASP A 252 3.08 -15.40 4.74
CA ASP A 252 3.35 -16.67 5.43
C ASP A 252 4.51 -17.41 4.73
N PRO A 253 5.59 -17.78 5.45
CA PRO A 253 6.67 -18.59 4.89
C PRO A 253 6.20 -19.90 4.26
N GLY A 254 5.14 -20.53 4.78
CA GLY A 254 4.54 -21.74 4.23
C GLY A 254 3.91 -21.57 2.86
N ASN A 255 3.53 -20.33 2.49
CA ASN A 255 2.90 -19.98 1.21
C ASN A 255 3.86 -19.26 0.24
N GLN A 256 5.17 -19.23 0.54
CA GLN A 256 6.14 -18.47 -0.27
C GLN A 256 6.07 -18.81 -1.75
N GLU A 257 5.91 -20.08 -2.11
CA GLU A 257 5.83 -20.52 -3.51
C GLU A 257 4.63 -19.92 -4.25
N GLU A 258 3.46 -19.89 -3.60
CA GLU A 258 2.25 -19.31 -4.18
C GLU A 258 2.33 -17.77 -4.25
N ALA A 259 2.97 -17.13 -3.28
CA ALA A 259 3.23 -15.70 -3.32
C ALA A 259 4.19 -15.31 -4.46
N ILE A 260 5.24 -16.10 -4.69
CA ILE A 260 6.17 -15.90 -5.82
C ILE A 260 5.45 -16.12 -7.16
N LYS A 261 4.65 -17.16 -7.31
CA LYS A 261 3.84 -17.39 -8.52
C LYS A 261 2.87 -16.21 -8.79
N THR A 262 2.26 -15.71 -7.72
CA THR A 262 1.40 -14.52 -7.81
C THR A 262 2.19 -13.33 -8.34
N LEU A 263 3.37 -13.05 -7.78
CA LEU A 263 4.22 -11.95 -8.24
C LEU A 263 4.67 -12.13 -9.69
N GLN A 264 5.08 -13.32 -10.10
CA GLN A 264 5.49 -13.62 -11.48
C GLN A 264 4.39 -13.38 -12.52
N LYS A 265 3.12 -13.50 -12.13
CA LYS A 265 1.98 -13.17 -13.00
C LYS A 265 1.92 -11.68 -13.35
N TYR A 266 2.31 -10.79 -12.42
CA TYR A 266 2.21 -9.33 -12.57
C TYR A 266 3.55 -8.67 -12.87
N ASP A 267 4.66 -9.33 -12.53
CA ASP A 267 6.04 -8.88 -12.74
C ASP A 267 6.89 -10.05 -13.28
N PRO A 268 6.62 -10.49 -14.53
CA PRO A 268 7.28 -11.64 -15.12
C PRO A 268 8.76 -11.40 -15.45
N ASP A 269 9.18 -10.15 -15.54
CA ASP A 269 10.54 -9.77 -15.93
C ASP A 269 11.52 -9.78 -14.73
N THR A 270 11.00 -9.73 -13.51
CA THR A 270 11.84 -9.79 -12.30
C THR A 270 12.26 -11.24 -12.02
N PRO A 271 13.59 -11.54 -11.99
CA PRO A 271 14.08 -12.88 -11.72
C PRO A 271 13.62 -13.41 -10.35
N ARG A 272 13.29 -14.71 -10.29
CA ARG A 272 12.80 -15.37 -9.07
C ARG A 272 13.64 -15.08 -7.82
N PRO A 273 14.99 -15.17 -7.82
CA PRO A 273 15.79 -14.85 -6.63
C PRO A 273 15.59 -13.42 -6.11
N ILE A 274 15.32 -12.48 -7.02
CA ILE A 274 15.00 -11.09 -6.65
C ILE A 274 13.62 -11.01 -6.00
N LEU A 275 12.61 -11.68 -6.57
CA LEU A 275 11.27 -11.74 -5.98
C LEU A 275 11.28 -12.36 -4.58
N GLU A 276 12.09 -13.39 -4.35
CA GLU A 276 12.26 -14.03 -3.03
C GLU A 276 12.86 -13.04 -2.01
N GLU A 277 13.91 -12.31 -2.38
CA GLU A 277 14.51 -11.29 -1.50
C GLU A 277 13.55 -10.12 -1.26
N GLN A 278 12.85 -9.66 -2.30
CA GLN A 278 11.82 -8.62 -2.21
C GLN A 278 10.69 -9.03 -1.24
N LEU A 279 10.20 -10.27 -1.34
CA LEU A 279 9.15 -10.79 -0.47
C LEU A 279 9.61 -10.90 0.99
N LYS A 280 10.84 -11.35 1.21
CA LYS A 280 11.46 -11.41 2.53
C LYS A 280 11.53 -10.03 3.18
N ILE A 281 12.06 -9.03 2.46
CA ILE A 281 12.14 -7.65 2.94
C ILE A 281 10.73 -7.09 3.19
N THR A 282 9.76 -7.38 2.32
CA THR A 282 8.38 -6.94 2.50
C THR A 282 7.78 -7.46 3.80
N ARG A 283 8.03 -8.72 4.15
CA ARG A 283 7.59 -9.31 5.43
C ARG A 283 8.16 -8.52 6.62
N GLU A 284 9.45 -8.20 6.61
CA GLU A 284 10.10 -7.41 7.66
C GLU A 284 9.51 -6.01 7.82
N LEU A 285 9.09 -5.38 6.72
CA LEU A 285 8.54 -4.01 6.72
C LEU A 285 7.05 -3.96 7.10
N ILE A 286 6.28 -4.96 6.70
CA ILE A 286 4.83 -5.06 7.02
C ILE A 286 4.63 -5.56 8.46
N GLN A 287 5.38 -6.55 8.87
CA GLN A 287 5.25 -7.20 10.18
C GLN A 287 6.63 -7.38 10.84
N PRO A 288 7.25 -6.28 11.28
CA PRO A 288 8.55 -6.32 11.94
C PRO A 288 8.52 -7.07 13.28
N ASN A 289 7.33 -7.20 13.87
CA ASN A 289 7.05 -7.99 15.06
C ASN A 289 5.83 -8.88 14.80
N THR A 290 5.98 -10.19 14.95
CA THR A 290 4.92 -11.17 14.70
C THR A 290 3.72 -11.05 15.63
N SER A 291 3.85 -10.39 16.78
CA SER A 291 2.72 -10.10 17.68
C SER A 291 1.83 -8.95 17.18
N LEU A 292 2.32 -8.16 16.22
CA LEU A 292 1.57 -7.05 15.65
C LEU A 292 0.68 -7.56 14.51
N ALA A 293 -0.61 -7.33 14.60
CA ALA A 293 -1.53 -7.69 13.51
C ALA A 293 -1.29 -6.82 12.28
N ILE A 294 -1.30 -7.43 11.09
CA ILE A 294 -1.24 -6.68 9.82
C ILE A 294 -2.48 -5.79 9.72
N GLY A 295 -2.28 -4.53 9.38
CA GLY A 295 -3.36 -3.55 9.33
C GLY A 295 -3.45 -2.63 10.56
N THR A 296 -2.70 -2.92 11.63
CA THR A 296 -2.67 -2.07 12.83
C THR A 296 -2.18 -0.66 12.48
N ILE A 297 -2.88 0.35 12.96
CA ILE A 297 -2.52 1.76 12.76
C ILE A 297 -1.57 2.19 13.89
N ASP A 298 -0.40 2.71 13.53
CA ASP A 298 0.56 3.35 14.46
C ASP A 298 0.20 4.82 14.67
N GLU A 299 -0.70 5.08 15.62
CA GLU A 299 -1.16 6.44 15.93
C GLU A 299 0.00 7.39 16.25
N LYS A 300 1.03 6.91 16.98
CA LYS A 300 2.22 7.73 17.30
C LYS A 300 3.03 8.08 16.05
N GLY A 301 3.12 7.16 15.11
CA GLY A 301 3.73 7.41 13.80
C GLY A 301 2.96 8.46 13.01
N TRP A 302 1.64 8.45 13.08
CA TRP A 302 0.77 9.45 12.46
C TRP A 302 0.94 10.82 13.12
N GLU A 303 0.91 10.90 14.46
CA GLU A 303 1.18 12.13 15.21
C GLU A 303 2.54 12.73 14.85
N GLN A 304 3.57 11.91 14.76
CA GLN A 304 4.91 12.37 14.37
C GLN A 304 4.92 12.88 12.93
N THR A 305 4.29 12.17 11.99
CA THR A 305 4.21 12.57 10.58
C THR A 305 3.50 13.91 10.44
N GLU A 306 2.32 14.08 11.08
CA GLU A 306 1.54 15.32 11.08
C GLU A 306 2.38 16.49 11.65
N ARG A 307 2.97 16.30 12.84
CA ARG A 307 3.77 17.31 13.50
C ARG A 307 4.94 17.77 12.64
N ILE A 308 5.68 16.84 12.02
CA ILE A 308 6.80 17.17 11.15
C ILE A 308 6.31 17.99 9.96
N MET A 309 5.28 17.54 9.27
CA MET A 309 4.73 18.25 8.11
C MET A 309 4.21 19.65 8.45
N ARG A 310 3.61 19.82 9.62
CA ARG A 310 3.14 21.12 10.12
C ARG A 310 4.30 22.05 10.44
N LEU A 311 5.33 21.58 11.15
CA LEU A 311 6.56 22.35 11.44
C LEU A 311 7.27 22.78 10.16
N GLN A 312 7.26 21.95 9.14
CA GLN A 312 7.81 22.23 7.81
C GLN A 312 6.89 23.09 6.93
N LYS A 313 5.78 23.61 7.48
CA LYS A 313 4.79 24.43 6.77
C LYS A 313 4.18 23.73 5.54
N GLN A 314 4.20 22.40 5.51
CA GLN A 314 3.55 21.58 4.47
C GLN A 314 2.06 21.37 4.76
N LEU A 315 1.64 21.58 6.01
CA LEU A 315 0.24 21.65 6.42
C LEU A 315 -0.05 23.05 6.94
N PRO A 316 -1.18 23.66 6.51
CA PRO A 316 -1.57 25.01 6.94
C PRO A 316 -2.09 25.07 8.37
N MET A 317 -2.50 23.92 8.92
CA MET A 317 -3.12 23.76 10.23
C MET A 317 -2.88 22.37 10.78
N GLU A 318 -3.16 22.19 12.05
CA GLU A 318 -3.20 20.88 12.71
C GLU A 318 -4.37 20.06 12.16
N ILE A 319 -4.13 18.78 11.91
CA ILE A 319 -5.13 17.85 11.42
C ILE A 319 -5.63 16.97 12.56
N ASP A 320 -6.93 16.93 12.74
CA ASP A 320 -7.57 16.03 13.70
C ASP A 320 -7.40 14.57 13.25
N LEU A 321 -6.43 13.89 13.87
CA LEU A 321 -6.12 12.48 13.57
C LEU A 321 -7.23 11.54 14.01
N GLU A 322 -7.96 11.83 15.09
CA GLU A 322 -9.09 11.02 15.53
C GLU A 322 -10.20 11.00 14.48
N ALA A 323 -10.40 12.12 13.78
CA ALA A 323 -11.38 12.20 12.70
C ALA A 323 -11.00 11.39 11.45
N ILE A 324 -9.70 11.09 11.24
CA ILE A 324 -9.22 10.38 10.05
C ILE A 324 -8.81 8.94 10.29
N LEU A 325 -8.30 8.58 11.45
CA LEU A 325 -7.89 7.21 11.76
C LEU A 325 -9.10 6.41 12.24
N LYS A 326 -9.57 5.49 11.42
CA LYS A 326 -10.80 4.70 11.64
C LYS A 326 -10.49 3.20 11.47
N PRO A 327 -9.72 2.59 12.41
CA PRO A 327 -9.41 1.17 12.30
C PRO A 327 -10.69 0.33 12.26
N VAL A 328 -10.77 -0.58 11.29
CA VAL A 328 -11.91 -1.48 11.10
C VAL A 328 -11.47 -2.90 11.43
N GLY A 329 -12.15 -3.55 12.38
CA GLY A 329 -11.89 -4.94 12.74
C GLY A 329 -10.77 -5.18 13.74
N GLY A 330 -10.14 -4.15 14.26
CA GLY A 330 -9.28 -4.23 15.44
C GLY A 330 -10.15 -4.11 16.68
N GLY A 331 -10.65 -5.23 17.19
CA GLY A 331 -11.28 -5.23 18.51
C GLY A 331 -10.27 -4.74 19.54
N ALA A 332 -10.58 -3.64 20.20
CA ALA A 332 -10.07 -3.41 21.52
C ALA A 332 -10.65 -4.53 22.40
N GLU A 333 -9.82 -5.47 22.83
CA GLU A 333 -9.95 -6.23 24.07
C GLU A 333 -8.63 -6.15 24.81
#